data_469c3f69b3de0ae4dab0670888c031a9
#
_entry.id   469c3f69b3de0ae4dab0670888c031a9
#
_cell.length_a   1.000
_cell.length_b   1.000
_cell.length_c   1.000
_cell.angle_alpha   90.00
_cell.angle_beta   90.00
_cell.angle_gamma   90.00
#
_symmetry.space_group_name_H-M   'P 1'
#
loop_
_entity.id
_entity.type
_entity.pdbx_description
1 polymer ?
#
loop_
_entity_poly.entity_id
_entity_poly.type
_entity_poly.pdbx_seq_one_letter_code
_entity_poly.pdbx_strand_id
1 'polypeptide(L)'
;MTATLRRDGALALVYLAATWLTAAVFMGDTLYYADSVLGMTGGRITPATFDPRGNYSFFEFGHLLWRPVGWLCYLAFGALARRLCGGDARQAAVFLLVALNWAAGLCCVLLLRRVLGYVARREWVIVTAAVGFTCAYAFLNFTQSGSSYVPALALYLAGLLVLLRGGERVTKPLRTALGAGVCFAGAVCLWFLYVWAVPAALAAPLVLFGDDVRRRRLFVYGALVSGGLTVLLYVGAVVGGLHLTQLAQVKAWVASSGHGLDNNRGVLQVVFGLARTFLSVGRDNVLFKRFLLHDPYNPVTAFDLVRLSLWKLALFYLAAGAAGLLLLGEGRGRRVLVLLLLGAGPVLLFAALWQGTPPERYLPLYPVAFMALACALDAERRRAPLKTVLLAFVLALVCVNAAALSTAALGRRQAAMSARTAELVPLLKSQSVVVEVKEELKDLQWEFPFHPLNRVLTVYSAVSIGDAESARWREAFARRATEAWAAGGDVWLSRRLLEPRPRAASYWVEGSDPGITWAQVNAFFGQFEQGQAVGDADGFVLLARTPRNENALRALVSSP
;
A
#
# COMPACT_ATOMS: atom_id res chain seq x y z
N MET A 1 -36.27 -15.86 0.97
CA MET A 1 -34.85 -15.47 1.10
C MET A 1 -34.36 -15.83 2.50
N THR A 2 -33.36 -16.67 2.63
CA THR A 2 -32.86 -17.14 3.94
C THR A 2 -32.30 -15.97 4.75
N ALA A 3 -32.35 -16.05 6.09
CA ALA A 3 -31.80 -15.01 6.98
C ALA A 3 -30.31 -14.69 6.68
N THR A 4 -29.56 -15.71 6.28
CA THR A 4 -28.15 -15.53 5.86
C THR A 4 -28.02 -14.66 4.61
N LEU A 5 -28.85 -14.87 3.60
CA LEU A 5 -28.81 -14.06 2.36
C LEU A 5 -29.18 -12.60 2.61
N ARG A 6 -30.13 -12.31 3.51
CA ARG A 6 -30.47 -10.92 3.91
C ARG A 6 -29.29 -10.22 4.57
N ARG A 7 -28.53 -10.92 5.42
CA ARG A 7 -27.37 -10.38 6.14
C ARG A 7 -26.17 -10.18 5.22
N ASP A 8 -25.90 -11.13 4.33
CA ASP A 8 -24.86 -10.97 3.29
C ASP A 8 -25.19 -9.74 2.41
N GLY A 9 -26.47 -9.58 2.04
CA GLY A 9 -26.94 -8.41 1.30
C GLY A 9 -26.77 -7.09 2.07
N ALA A 10 -27.07 -7.06 3.37
CA ALA A 10 -26.88 -5.87 4.19
C ALA A 10 -25.39 -5.46 4.29
N LEU A 11 -24.48 -6.42 4.49
CA LEU A 11 -23.03 -6.14 4.51
C LEU A 11 -22.50 -5.71 3.14
N ALA A 12 -23.01 -6.30 2.05
CA ALA A 12 -22.71 -5.85 0.70
C ALA A 12 -23.14 -4.39 0.50
N LEU A 13 -24.32 -4.01 0.97
CA LEU A 13 -24.79 -2.61 0.90
C LEU A 13 -23.91 -1.66 1.74
N VAL A 14 -23.47 -2.08 2.94
CA VAL A 14 -22.52 -1.30 3.76
C VAL A 14 -21.21 -1.11 3.00
N TYR A 15 -20.68 -2.16 2.38
CA TYR A 15 -19.46 -2.08 1.57
C TYR A 15 -19.64 -1.14 0.38
N LEU A 16 -20.74 -1.26 -0.36
CA LEU A 16 -21.05 -0.39 -1.50
C LEU A 16 -21.17 1.07 -1.06
N ALA A 17 -21.89 1.34 0.04
CA ALA A 17 -22.02 2.68 0.59
C ALA A 17 -20.66 3.25 1.05
N ALA A 18 -19.86 2.45 1.76
CA ALA A 18 -18.55 2.88 2.22
C ALA A 18 -17.63 3.23 1.04
N THR A 19 -17.57 2.40 0.00
CA THR A 19 -16.75 2.66 -1.19
C THR A 19 -17.31 3.80 -2.07
N TRP A 20 -18.59 4.04 -2.05
CA TRP A 20 -19.21 5.20 -2.74
C TRP A 20 -18.87 6.53 -2.07
N LEU A 21 -18.90 6.56 -0.74
CA LEU A 21 -18.65 7.77 0.06
C LEU A 21 -17.16 8.10 0.22
N THR A 22 -16.27 7.16 -0.14
CA THR A 22 -14.84 7.30 0.02
C THR A 22 -14.09 7.06 -1.29
N ALA A 23 -12.84 7.49 -1.35
CA ALA A 23 -11.94 7.20 -2.45
C ALA A 23 -10.55 6.85 -1.93
N ALA A 24 -9.75 6.15 -2.73
CA ALA A 24 -8.37 5.87 -2.38
C ALA A 24 -7.56 7.17 -2.29
N VAL A 25 -6.91 7.38 -1.15
CA VAL A 25 -5.89 8.44 -0.98
C VAL A 25 -4.57 7.95 -1.55
N PHE A 26 -4.29 6.68 -1.35
CA PHE A 26 -3.07 6.04 -1.81
C PHE A 26 -3.43 5.06 -2.92
N MET A 27 -3.19 5.47 -4.16
CA MET A 27 -3.39 4.63 -5.34
C MET A 27 -2.31 3.56 -5.47
N GLY A 28 -1.26 3.65 -4.65
CA GLY A 28 -0.14 2.74 -4.68
C GLY A 28 0.49 2.70 -6.07
N ASP A 29 0.83 1.49 -6.48
CA ASP A 29 1.44 1.25 -7.78
C ASP A 29 0.42 1.12 -8.93
N THR A 30 -0.81 1.60 -8.74
CA THR A 30 -1.91 1.39 -9.71
C THR A 30 -1.56 1.88 -11.10
N LEU A 31 -1.02 3.11 -11.22
CA LEU A 31 -0.61 3.66 -12.51
C LEU A 31 0.55 2.87 -13.12
N TYR A 32 1.49 2.49 -12.28
CA TYR A 32 2.62 1.67 -12.65
C TYR A 32 2.20 0.29 -13.18
N TYR A 33 1.25 -0.37 -12.51
CA TYR A 33 0.68 -1.63 -13.01
C TYR A 33 -0.13 -1.44 -14.28
N ALA A 34 -0.88 -0.35 -14.42
CA ALA A 34 -1.60 -0.04 -15.63
C ALA A 34 -0.64 0.15 -16.82
N ASP A 35 0.44 0.90 -16.65
CA ASP A 35 1.46 1.10 -17.67
C ASP A 35 2.17 -0.22 -18.02
N SER A 36 2.46 -1.06 -17.02
CA SER A 36 3.02 -2.39 -17.22
C SER A 36 2.10 -3.29 -18.06
N VAL A 37 0.80 -3.31 -17.73
CA VAL A 37 -0.22 -4.06 -18.49
C VAL A 37 -0.29 -3.61 -19.93
N LEU A 38 -0.25 -2.30 -20.20
CA LEU A 38 -0.28 -1.74 -21.55
C LEU A 38 1.00 -2.04 -22.34
N GLY A 39 2.16 -1.96 -21.72
CA GLY A 39 3.43 -2.33 -22.34
C GLY A 39 3.47 -3.79 -22.82
N MET A 40 2.75 -4.68 -22.15
CA MET A 40 2.63 -6.09 -22.53
C MET A 40 1.66 -6.32 -23.70
N THR A 41 0.69 -5.43 -23.93
CA THR A 41 -0.30 -5.59 -25.02
C THR A 41 0.31 -5.33 -26.41
N GLY A 42 1.47 -4.70 -26.49
CA GLY A 42 2.21 -4.46 -27.74
C GLY A 42 2.87 -5.68 -28.36
N GLY A 43 2.60 -6.89 -27.88
CA GLY A 43 2.97 -8.16 -28.52
C GLY A 43 4.43 -8.57 -28.40
N ARG A 44 5.24 -7.87 -27.62
CA ARG A 44 6.64 -8.24 -27.36
C ARG A 44 6.91 -8.36 -25.86
N ILE A 45 6.64 -9.54 -25.32
CA ILE A 45 7.29 -9.99 -24.08
C ILE A 45 8.75 -10.25 -24.46
N THR A 46 9.58 -9.22 -24.42
CA THR A 46 11.01 -9.43 -24.62
C THR A 46 11.66 -9.58 -23.24
N PRO A 47 12.41 -10.66 -23.01
CA PRO A 47 13.26 -10.82 -21.82
C PRO A 47 14.30 -9.68 -21.68
N ALA A 48 14.53 -8.94 -22.76
CA ALA A 48 15.52 -7.86 -22.87
C ALA A 48 15.13 -6.57 -22.14
N THR A 49 13.91 -6.42 -21.65
CA THR A 49 13.50 -5.27 -20.82
C THR A 49 13.57 -5.56 -19.33
N PHE A 50 14.45 -6.48 -18.91
CA PHE A 50 14.83 -6.58 -17.52
C PHE A 50 15.59 -5.31 -17.12
N ASP A 51 14.86 -4.29 -16.72
CA ASP A 51 15.42 -3.20 -15.94
C ASP A 51 15.78 -3.82 -14.59
N PRO A 52 17.06 -3.82 -14.17
CA PRO A 52 17.46 -4.25 -12.84
C PRO A 52 16.75 -3.48 -11.72
N ARG A 53 16.08 -2.36 -12.05
CA ARG A 53 15.18 -1.61 -11.17
C ARG A 53 13.76 -2.20 -11.09
N GLY A 54 13.49 -3.35 -11.71
CA GLY A 54 12.23 -4.10 -11.58
C GLY A 54 11.02 -3.53 -12.33
N ASN A 55 11.22 -2.49 -13.13
CA ASN A 55 10.11 -1.66 -13.58
C ASN A 55 9.27 -2.22 -14.73
N TYR A 56 9.72 -3.25 -15.46
CA TYR A 56 8.99 -3.71 -16.65
C TYR A 56 8.94 -5.22 -16.85
N SER A 57 9.33 -6.03 -15.85
CA SER A 57 9.22 -7.48 -16.00
C SER A 57 7.77 -7.95 -15.84
N PHE A 58 7.36 -8.94 -16.64
CA PHE A 58 6.05 -9.58 -16.53
C PHE A 58 5.83 -10.21 -15.14
N PHE A 59 6.90 -10.73 -14.55
CA PHE A 59 6.92 -11.34 -13.24
C PHE A 59 7.74 -10.49 -12.27
N GLU A 60 7.08 -9.86 -11.32
CA GLU A 60 7.69 -9.16 -10.19
C GLU A 60 7.77 -10.09 -8.99
N PHE A 61 8.89 -10.15 -8.28
CA PHE A 61 9.04 -11.07 -7.15
C PHE A 61 7.97 -10.85 -6.06
N GLY A 62 7.73 -9.62 -5.67
CA GLY A 62 6.74 -9.27 -4.63
C GLY A 62 5.30 -9.54 -5.03
N HIS A 63 4.99 -9.52 -6.34
CA HIS A 63 3.65 -9.55 -6.93
C HIS A 63 3.58 -10.44 -8.17
N LEU A 64 4.10 -11.67 -8.07
CA LEU A 64 4.38 -12.56 -9.19
C LEU A 64 3.25 -12.67 -10.22
N LEU A 65 2.01 -12.82 -9.77
CA LEU A 65 0.86 -13.02 -10.65
C LEU A 65 0.04 -11.75 -10.91
N TRP A 66 0.36 -10.60 -10.29
CA TRP A 66 -0.53 -9.44 -10.40
C TRP A 66 -0.55 -8.84 -11.81
N ARG A 67 0.61 -8.64 -12.42
CA ARG A 67 0.71 -8.16 -13.80
C ARG A 67 0.12 -9.15 -14.80
N PRO A 68 0.44 -10.47 -14.75
CA PRO A 68 -0.25 -11.48 -15.55
C PRO A 68 -1.77 -11.43 -15.46
N VAL A 69 -2.32 -11.33 -14.23
CA VAL A 69 -3.77 -11.23 -14.00
C VAL A 69 -4.34 -9.95 -14.60
N GLY A 70 -3.68 -8.82 -14.37
CA GLY A 70 -4.08 -7.53 -14.96
C GLY A 70 -4.07 -7.56 -16.48
N TRP A 71 -3.03 -8.15 -17.08
CA TRP A 71 -2.92 -8.32 -18.53
C TRP A 71 -4.03 -9.21 -19.11
N LEU A 72 -4.30 -10.37 -18.52
CA LEU A 72 -5.39 -11.24 -18.93
C LEU A 72 -6.75 -10.54 -18.83
N CYS A 73 -6.96 -9.79 -17.73
CA CYS A 73 -8.17 -9.00 -17.55
C CYS A 73 -8.30 -7.91 -18.63
N TYR A 74 -7.20 -7.24 -18.98
CA TYR A 74 -7.20 -6.24 -20.06
C TYR A 74 -7.42 -6.87 -21.44
N LEU A 75 -6.87 -8.04 -21.72
CA LEU A 75 -7.16 -8.76 -22.97
C LEU A 75 -8.64 -9.10 -23.08
N ALA A 76 -9.26 -9.56 -21.99
CA ALA A 76 -10.67 -9.96 -22.00
C ALA A 76 -11.64 -8.78 -22.07
N PHE A 77 -11.36 -7.71 -21.32
CA PHE A 77 -12.32 -6.61 -21.09
C PHE A 77 -11.81 -5.23 -21.53
N GLY A 78 -10.59 -5.10 -22.03
CA GLY A 78 -9.97 -3.81 -22.37
C GLY A 78 -10.71 -3.05 -23.46
N ALA A 79 -11.31 -3.73 -24.44
CA ALA A 79 -12.13 -3.07 -25.46
C ALA A 79 -13.38 -2.40 -24.87
N LEU A 80 -14.07 -3.09 -23.94
CA LEU A 80 -15.22 -2.55 -23.21
C LEU A 80 -14.79 -1.40 -22.30
N ALA A 81 -13.73 -1.60 -21.52
CA ALA A 81 -13.20 -0.58 -20.61
C ALA A 81 -12.79 0.70 -21.34
N ARG A 82 -12.11 0.58 -22.49
CA ARG A 82 -11.77 1.76 -23.33
C ARG A 82 -13.01 2.53 -23.77
N ARG A 83 -14.07 1.84 -24.18
CA ARG A 83 -15.34 2.52 -24.53
C ARG A 83 -15.90 3.31 -23.36
N LEU A 84 -15.85 2.75 -22.12
CA LEU A 84 -16.30 3.42 -20.90
C LEU A 84 -15.40 4.59 -20.49
N CYS A 85 -14.12 4.53 -20.84
CA CYS A 85 -13.10 5.55 -20.50
C CYS A 85 -12.80 6.51 -21.68
N GLY A 86 -13.74 6.75 -22.59
CA GLY A 86 -13.57 7.72 -23.67
C GLY A 86 -12.46 7.39 -24.68
N GLY A 87 -12.07 6.12 -24.82
CA GLY A 87 -11.01 5.65 -25.71
C GLY A 87 -9.62 5.59 -25.07
N ASP A 88 -9.41 6.14 -23.89
CA ASP A 88 -8.12 6.17 -23.20
C ASP A 88 -7.74 4.77 -22.68
N ALA A 89 -6.64 4.24 -23.21
CA ALA A 89 -6.15 2.91 -22.88
C ALA A 89 -5.62 2.83 -21.43
N ARG A 90 -4.96 3.89 -20.95
CA ARG A 90 -4.39 3.94 -19.60
C ARG A 90 -5.48 4.01 -18.54
N GLN A 91 -6.47 4.87 -18.74
CA GLN A 91 -7.63 4.93 -17.85
C GLN A 91 -8.40 3.62 -17.85
N ALA A 92 -8.54 2.95 -19.00
CA ALA A 92 -9.16 1.64 -19.09
C ALA A 92 -8.41 0.55 -18.29
N ALA A 93 -7.07 0.55 -18.35
CA ALA A 93 -6.26 -0.37 -17.56
C ALA A 93 -6.39 -0.09 -16.05
N VAL A 94 -6.33 1.18 -15.63
CA VAL A 94 -6.58 1.59 -14.23
C VAL A 94 -7.98 1.16 -13.78
N PHE A 95 -9.00 1.43 -14.58
CA PHE A 95 -10.39 1.05 -14.28
C PHE A 95 -10.53 -0.45 -14.02
N LEU A 96 -9.93 -1.29 -14.88
CA LEU A 96 -10.01 -2.74 -14.72
C LEU A 96 -9.28 -3.25 -13.46
N LEU A 97 -8.10 -2.72 -13.16
CA LEU A 97 -7.36 -3.08 -11.95
C LEU A 97 -8.14 -2.68 -10.67
N VAL A 98 -8.75 -1.49 -10.67
CA VAL A 98 -9.59 -1.01 -9.57
C VAL A 98 -10.86 -1.85 -9.44
N ALA A 99 -11.51 -2.21 -10.56
CA ALA A 99 -12.70 -3.05 -10.56
C ALA A 99 -12.42 -4.45 -9.99
N LEU A 100 -11.25 -5.04 -10.31
CA LEU A 100 -10.81 -6.31 -9.73
C LEU A 100 -10.65 -6.21 -8.21
N ASN A 101 -10.02 -5.14 -7.73
CA ASN A 101 -9.86 -4.89 -6.29
C ASN A 101 -11.19 -4.69 -5.58
N TRP A 102 -12.08 -3.91 -6.20
CA TRP A 102 -13.40 -3.65 -5.65
C TRP A 102 -14.23 -4.93 -5.52
N ALA A 103 -14.24 -5.78 -6.56
CA ALA A 103 -14.89 -7.08 -6.50
C ALA A 103 -14.25 -8.01 -5.44
N ALA A 104 -12.93 -8.05 -5.38
CA ALA A 104 -12.20 -8.80 -4.36
C ALA A 104 -12.50 -8.30 -2.94
N GLY A 105 -12.65 -6.98 -2.75
CA GLY A 105 -13.03 -6.37 -1.49
C GLY A 105 -14.41 -6.83 -1.02
N LEU A 106 -15.40 -6.86 -1.91
CA LEU A 106 -16.72 -7.42 -1.59
C LEU A 106 -16.62 -8.89 -1.18
N CYS A 107 -15.85 -9.69 -1.92
CA CYS A 107 -15.58 -11.08 -1.55
C CYS A 107 -14.93 -11.19 -0.17
N CYS A 108 -13.97 -10.34 0.17
CA CYS A 108 -13.34 -10.31 1.49
C CYS A 108 -14.36 -10.11 2.61
N VAL A 109 -15.27 -9.13 2.48
CA VAL A 109 -16.30 -8.84 3.49
C VAL A 109 -17.21 -10.07 3.72
N LEU A 110 -17.67 -10.68 2.64
CA LEU A 110 -18.56 -11.87 2.71
C LEU A 110 -17.84 -13.11 3.24
N LEU A 111 -16.58 -13.32 2.86
CA LEU A 111 -15.76 -14.43 3.35
C LEU A 111 -15.43 -14.25 4.82
N LEU A 112 -15.00 -13.04 5.22
CA LEU A 112 -14.68 -12.75 6.62
C LEU A 112 -15.90 -12.96 7.53
N ARG A 113 -17.07 -12.47 7.15
CA ARG A 113 -18.29 -12.73 7.94
C ARG A 113 -18.45 -14.22 8.25
N ARG A 114 -18.22 -15.09 7.27
CA ARG A 114 -18.31 -16.53 7.45
C ARG A 114 -17.20 -17.09 8.35
N VAL A 115 -15.99 -16.56 8.22
CA VAL A 115 -14.85 -16.91 9.10
C VAL A 115 -15.14 -16.49 10.56
N LEU A 116 -15.72 -15.31 10.77
CA LEU A 116 -16.07 -14.81 12.11
C LEU A 116 -17.10 -15.72 12.83
N GLY A 117 -17.98 -16.40 12.09
CA GLY A 117 -18.93 -17.37 12.65
C GLY A 117 -18.28 -18.57 13.37
N TYR A 118 -16.98 -18.84 13.14
CA TYR A 118 -16.24 -19.88 13.87
C TYR A 118 -15.75 -19.41 15.24
N VAL A 119 -15.69 -18.10 15.50
CA VAL A 119 -15.14 -17.53 16.74
C VAL A 119 -16.14 -16.70 17.55
N ALA A 120 -17.26 -16.27 16.96
CA ALA A 120 -18.34 -15.55 17.63
C ALA A 120 -19.68 -16.26 17.39
N ARG A 121 -20.58 -16.23 18.40
CA ARG A 121 -21.92 -16.83 18.33
C ARG A 121 -23.00 -15.79 18.06
N ARG A 122 -22.82 -14.58 18.59
CA ARG A 122 -23.81 -13.51 18.50
C ARG A 122 -23.69 -12.79 17.16
N GLU A 123 -24.78 -12.80 16.40
CA GLU A 123 -24.78 -12.22 15.06
C GLU A 123 -24.43 -10.73 15.04
N TRP A 124 -24.90 -9.94 16.01
CA TRP A 124 -24.55 -8.53 16.08
C TRP A 124 -23.04 -8.30 16.23
N VAL A 125 -22.34 -9.19 16.94
CA VAL A 125 -20.88 -9.15 17.09
C VAL A 125 -20.20 -9.40 15.74
N ILE A 126 -20.67 -10.43 15.01
CA ILE A 126 -20.15 -10.76 13.68
C ILE A 126 -20.33 -9.59 12.73
N VAL A 127 -21.53 -8.99 12.72
CA VAL A 127 -21.82 -7.81 11.87
C VAL A 127 -20.96 -6.62 12.28
N THR A 128 -20.85 -6.31 13.58
CA THR A 128 -20.02 -5.21 14.09
C THR A 128 -18.55 -5.36 13.68
N ALA A 129 -17.99 -6.56 13.83
CA ALA A 129 -16.61 -6.82 13.43
C ALA A 129 -16.44 -6.74 11.90
N ALA A 130 -17.40 -7.23 11.11
CA ALA A 130 -17.38 -7.13 9.66
C ALA A 130 -17.52 -5.69 9.16
N VAL A 131 -18.33 -4.85 9.81
CA VAL A 131 -18.41 -3.40 9.53
C VAL A 131 -17.08 -2.72 9.87
N GLY A 132 -16.50 -3.03 11.04
CA GLY A 132 -15.18 -2.52 11.42
C GLY A 132 -14.10 -2.88 10.39
N PHE A 133 -14.11 -4.13 9.90
CA PHE A 133 -13.21 -4.55 8.82
C PHE A 133 -13.43 -3.77 7.54
N THR A 134 -14.68 -3.62 7.11
CA THR A 134 -15.03 -2.87 5.89
C THR A 134 -14.53 -1.44 5.95
N CYS A 135 -14.59 -0.82 7.13
CA CYS A 135 -14.17 0.57 7.35
C CYS A 135 -12.72 0.71 7.83
N ALA A 136 -11.96 -0.38 7.97
CA ALA A 136 -10.55 -0.29 8.33
C ALA A 136 -9.74 0.41 7.24
N TYR A 137 -8.84 1.34 7.63
CA TYR A 137 -8.20 2.30 6.73
C TYR A 137 -7.53 1.66 5.52
N ALA A 138 -6.62 0.71 5.74
CA ALA A 138 -5.90 0.09 4.63
C ALA A 138 -6.84 -0.73 3.73
N PHE A 139 -7.80 -1.47 4.30
CA PHE A 139 -8.75 -2.22 3.49
C PHE A 139 -9.59 -1.30 2.61
N LEU A 140 -10.21 -0.27 3.21
CA LEU A 140 -11.08 0.67 2.49
C LEU A 140 -10.33 1.46 1.42
N ASN A 141 -9.07 1.85 1.71
CA ASN A 141 -8.21 2.52 0.73
C ASN A 141 -7.82 1.58 -0.42
N PHE A 142 -7.27 0.40 -0.11
CA PHE A 142 -6.73 -0.48 -1.14
C PHE A 142 -7.78 -1.25 -1.94
N THR A 143 -8.99 -1.41 -1.43
CA THR A 143 -10.10 -1.96 -2.22
C THR A 143 -10.51 -1.05 -3.37
N GLN A 144 -10.11 0.22 -3.32
CA GLN A 144 -10.35 1.24 -4.36
C GLN A 144 -9.08 1.61 -5.15
N SER A 145 -8.01 0.87 -4.96
CA SER A 145 -6.76 0.99 -5.73
C SER A 145 -6.62 -0.17 -6.73
N GLY A 146 -5.63 -0.12 -7.60
CA GLY A 146 -5.32 -1.20 -8.55
C GLY A 146 -4.17 -2.09 -8.09
N SER A 147 -3.91 -2.20 -6.78
CA SER A 147 -2.84 -3.03 -6.22
C SER A 147 -3.28 -4.46 -5.90
N SER A 148 -2.34 -5.39 -5.78
CA SER A 148 -2.60 -6.82 -5.57
C SER A 148 -3.07 -7.21 -4.17
N TYR A 149 -3.03 -6.29 -3.21
CA TYR A 149 -3.15 -6.57 -1.77
C TYR A 149 -4.51 -7.16 -1.37
N VAL A 150 -5.59 -6.57 -1.88
CA VAL A 150 -6.97 -7.02 -1.56
C VAL A 150 -7.35 -8.30 -2.30
N PRO A 151 -7.02 -8.50 -3.59
CA PRO A 151 -7.16 -9.81 -4.23
C PRO A 151 -6.42 -10.94 -3.52
N ALA A 152 -5.19 -10.67 -3.03
CA ALA A 152 -4.46 -11.64 -2.22
C ALA A 152 -5.18 -11.96 -0.89
N LEU A 153 -5.75 -10.93 -0.22
CA LEU A 153 -6.56 -11.10 1.00
C LEU A 153 -7.81 -11.95 0.74
N ALA A 154 -8.47 -11.75 -0.40
CA ALA A 154 -9.65 -12.55 -0.78
C ALA A 154 -9.31 -14.04 -0.92
N LEU A 155 -8.21 -14.37 -1.61
CA LEU A 155 -7.73 -15.74 -1.72
C LEU A 155 -7.30 -16.30 -0.36
N TYR A 156 -6.61 -15.54 0.46
CA TYR A 156 -6.23 -15.96 1.81
C TYR A 156 -7.46 -16.27 2.68
N LEU A 157 -8.49 -15.42 2.68
CA LEU A 157 -9.74 -15.65 3.39
C LEU A 157 -10.51 -16.86 2.84
N ALA A 158 -10.50 -17.07 1.52
CA ALA A 158 -11.10 -18.25 0.91
C ALA A 158 -10.41 -19.53 1.37
N GLY A 159 -9.08 -19.57 1.35
CA GLY A 159 -8.28 -20.69 1.86
C GLY A 159 -8.53 -20.96 3.34
N LEU A 160 -8.54 -19.91 4.17
CA LEU A 160 -8.85 -20.01 5.59
C LEU A 160 -10.27 -20.58 5.83
N LEU A 161 -11.27 -20.09 5.10
CA LEU A 161 -12.64 -20.60 5.21
C LEU A 161 -12.74 -22.07 4.80
N VAL A 162 -12.05 -22.49 3.73
CA VAL A 162 -11.98 -23.91 3.30
C VAL A 162 -11.37 -24.76 4.40
N LEU A 163 -10.27 -24.30 5.03
CA LEU A 163 -9.63 -25.03 6.15
C LEU A 163 -10.55 -25.13 7.38
N LEU A 164 -11.21 -24.05 7.76
CA LEU A 164 -12.10 -24.04 8.92
C LEU A 164 -13.29 -24.96 8.72
N ARG A 165 -13.92 -24.91 7.55
CA ARG A 165 -15.02 -25.83 7.19
C ARG A 165 -14.59 -27.31 7.18
N GLY A 166 -13.45 -27.55 6.53
CA GLY A 166 -12.90 -28.91 6.47
C GLY A 166 -12.36 -29.40 7.82
N GLY A 167 -11.85 -28.50 8.66
CA GLY A 167 -11.29 -28.79 9.98
C GLY A 167 -12.36 -29.09 11.06
N GLU A 168 -13.57 -28.55 10.92
CA GLU A 168 -14.68 -28.84 11.84
C GLU A 168 -15.12 -30.31 11.74
N ARG A 169 -15.22 -30.83 10.52
CA ARG A 169 -15.59 -32.25 10.26
C ARG A 169 -14.66 -32.84 9.20
N VAL A 170 -13.47 -33.27 9.61
CA VAL A 170 -12.44 -33.72 8.67
C VAL A 170 -12.79 -35.06 8.04
N THR A 171 -13.49 -35.04 6.91
CA THR A 171 -13.85 -36.25 6.15
C THR A 171 -12.87 -36.55 5.03
N LYS A 172 -12.35 -35.50 4.34
CA LYS A 172 -11.48 -35.61 3.15
C LYS A 172 -10.29 -34.62 3.27
N PRO A 173 -9.29 -34.93 4.11
CA PRO A 173 -8.22 -33.96 4.41
C PRO A 173 -7.42 -33.52 3.17
N LEU A 174 -7.13 -34.43 2.24
CA LEU A 174 -6.37 -34.10 1.02
C LEU A 174 -7.15 -33.11 0.11
N ARG A 175 -8.44 -33.36 -0.13
CA ARG A 175 -9.27 -32.47 -0.97
C ARG A 175 -9.39 -31.07 -0.36
N THR A 176 -9.58 -31.02 0.96
CA THR A 176 -9.61 -29.72 1.68
C THR A 176 -8.27 -29.01 1.60
N ALA A 177 -7.17 -29.75 1.79
CA ALA A 177 -5.82 -29.23 1.69
C ALA A 177 -5.50 -28.71 0.29
N LEU A 178 -5.90 -29.42 -0.76
CA LEU A 178 -5.74 -28.98 -2.16
C LEU A 178 -6.47 -27.66 -2.40
N GLY A 179 -7.75 -27.54 -2.03
CA GLY A 179 -8.51 -26.31 -2.22
C GLY A 179 -7.93 -25.12 -1.44
N ALA A 180 -7.57 -25.33 -0.18
CA ALA A 180 -6.96 -24.28 0.64
C ALA A 180 -5.54 -23.92 0.16
N GLY A 181 -4.73 -24.94 -0.18
CA GLY A 181 -3.35 -24.76 -0.63
C GLY A 181 -3.25 -23.96 -1.94
N VAL A 182 -4.15 -24.19 -2.91
CA VAL A 182 -4.25 -23.40 -4.13
C VAL A 182 -4.56 -21.93 -3.80
N CYS A 183 -5.53 -21.69 -2.90
CA CYS A 183 -5.88 -20.35 -2.48
C CYS A 183 -4.69 -19.65 -1.80
N PHE A 184 -3.95 -20.31 -0.91
CA PHE A 184 -2.79 -19.74 -0.24
C PHE A 184 -1.62 -19.50 -1.20
N ALA A 185 -1.32 -20.44 -2.10
CA ALA A 185 -0.32 -20.24 -3.12
C ALA A 185 -0.66 -19.02 -4.00
N GLY A 186 -1.92 -18.89 -4.42
CA GLY A 186 -2.41 -17.73 -5.16
C GLY A 186 -2.25 -16.43 -4.37
N ALA A 187 -2.58 -16.44 -3.07
CA ALA A 187 -2.41 -15.26 -2.20
C ALA A 187 -0.93 -14.83 -2.10
N VAL A 188 -0.01 -15.78 -1.90
CA VAL A 188 1.44 -15.54 -1.84
C VAL A 188 1.96 -15.04 -3.19
N CYS A 189 1.52 -15.61 -4.31
CA CYS A 189 1.94 -15.19 -5.65
C CYS A 189 1.34 -13.84 -6.07
N LEU A 190 0.17 -13.45 -5.56
CA LEU A 190 -0.34 -12.08 -5.72
C LEU A 190 0.38 -11.10 -4.82
N TRP A 191 0.71 -11.47 -3.60
CA TRP A 191 1.52 -10.67 -2.70
C TRP A 191 2.33 -11.54 -1.74
N PHE A 192 3.63 -11.57 -1.95
CA PHE A 192 4.58 -12.45 -1.26
C PHE A 192 4.46 -12.39 0.27
N LEU A 193 4.04 -11.27 0.83
CA LEU A 193 3.94 -11.08 2.28
C LEU A 193 3.01 -12.11 2.97
N TYR A 194 2.04 -12.67 2.24
CA TYR A 194 1.16 -13.72 2.78
C TYR A 194 1.91 -14.99 3.19
N VAL A 195 3.15 -15.21 2.70
CA VAL A 195 3.99 -16.34 3.14
C VAL A 195 4.14 -16.39 4.67
N TRP A 196 4.18 -15.21 5.31
CA TRP A 196 4.30 -15.09 6.77
C TRP A 196 2.99 -15.33 7.53
N ALA A 197 1.85 -15.16 6.90
CA ALA A 197 0.53 -15.37 7.51
C ALA A 197 -0.03 -16.79 7.26
N VAL A 198 0.37 -17.46 6.16
CA VAL A 198 -0.12 -18.79 5.78
C VAL A 198 0.09 -19.84 6.89
N PRO A 199 1.23 -19.92 7.61
CA PRO A 199 1.42 -20.89 8.69
C PRO A 199 0.35 -20.78 9.79
N ALA A 200 -0.07 -19.58 10.17
CA ALA A 200 -1.14 -19.39 11.15
C ALA A 200 -2.50 -19.87 10.60
N ALA A 201 -2.81 -19.60 9.33
CA ALA A 201 -4.02 -20.09 8.69
C ALA A 201 -4.05 -21.62 8.64
N LEU A 202 -2.94 -22.26 8.29
CA LEU A 202 -2.82 -23.73 8.28
C LEU A 202 -3.00 -24.34 9.68
N ALA A 203 -2.49 -23.65 10.72
CA ALA A 203 -2.64 -24.09 12.11
C ALA A 203 -4.05 -23.84 12.68
N ALA A 204 -4.87 -22.99 12.04
CA ALA A 204 -6.17 -22.58 12.59
C ALA A 204 -7.10 -23.75 12.96
N PRO A 205 -7.26 -24.84 12.15
CA PRO A 205 -8.07 -25.98 12.56
C PRO A 205 -7.55 -26.71 13.81
N LEU A 206 -6.23 -26.84 13.96
CA LEU A 206 -5.60 -27.45 15.13
C LEU A 206 -5.84 -26.60 16.38
N VAL A 207 -5.63 -25.31 16.28
CA VAL A 207 -5.76 -24.37 17.39
C VAL A 207 -7.22 -24.21 17.82
N LEU A 208 -8.15 -24.06 16.88
CA LEU A 208 -9.56 -23.75 17.19
C LEU A 208 -10.38 -24.99 17.57
N PHE A 209 -10.17 -26.13 16.91
CA PHE A 209 -10.99 -27.32 17.10
C PHE A 209 -10.29 -28.45 17.89
N GLY A 210 -9.03 -28.24 18.26
CA GLY A 210 -8.21 -29.20 18.99
C GLY A 210 -7.34 -30.06 18.07
N ASP A 211 -6.37 -30.71 18.68
CA ASP A 211 -5.38 -31.51 17.98
C ASP A 211 -5.88 -32.96 17.78
N ASP A 212 -5.92 -33.43 16.53
CA ASP A 212 -6.14 -34.82 16.14
C ASP A 212 -5.33 -35.18 14.88
N VAL A 213 -5.17 -36.47 14.61
CA VAL A 213 -4.39 -37.00 13.50
C VAL A 213 -4.87 -36.46 12.14
N ARG A 214 -6.19 -36.31 11.96
CA ARG A 214 -6.75 -35.84 10.68
C ARG A 214 -6.45 -34.36 10.45
N ARG A 215 -6.54 -33.54 11.50
CA ARG A 215 -6.18 -32.11 11.41
C ARG A 215 -4.67 -31.90 11.25
N ARG A 216 -3.83 -32.73 11.88
CA ARG A 216 -2.38 -32.74 11.58
C ARG A 216 -2.11 -33.10 10.12
N ARG A 217 -2.78 -34.10 9.54
CA ARG A 217 -2.70 -34.40 8.10
C ARG A 217 -3.17 -33.24 7.25
N LEU A 218 -4.26 -32.56 7.63
CA LEU A 218 -4.76 -31.38 6.93
C LEU A 218 -3.72 -30.26 6.93
N PHE A 219 -3.07 -30.01 8.06
CA PHE A 219 -1.95 -29.04 8.19
C PHE A 219 -0.78 -29.41 7.27
N VAL A 220 -0.29 -30.65 7.35
CA VAL A 220 0.87 -31.12 6.56
C VAL A 220 0.56 -31.07 5.05
N TYR A 221 -0.59 -31.61 4.63
CA TYR A 221 -0.96 -31.57 3.21
C TYR A 221 -1.18 -30.14 2.73
N GLY A 222 -1.80 -29.28 3.55
CA GLY A 222 -1.96 -27.86 3.22
C GLY A 222 -0.62 -27.14 3.05
N ALA A 223 0.35 -27.43 3.93
CA ALA A 223 1.70 -26.87 3.84
C ALA A 223 2.43 -27.36 2.59
N LEU A 224 2.37 -28.67 2.30
CA LEU A 224 2.99 -29.24 1.10
C LEU A 224 2.38 -28.68 -0.19
N VAL A 225 1.05 -28.58 -0.26
CA VAL A 225 0.39 -28.06 -1.46
C VAL A 225 0.65 -26.57 -1.62
N SER A 226 0.45 -25.76 -0.57
CA SER A 226 0.67 -24.30 -0.68
C SER A 226 2.13 -23.97 -0.94
N GLY A 227 3.07 -24.58 -0.22
CA GLY A 227 4.51 -24.37 -0.40
C GLY A 227 4.99 -24.91 -1.74
N GLY A 228 4.65 -26.17 -2.07
CA GLY A 228 5.05 -26.80 -3.34
C GLY A 228 4.53 -26.04 -4.56
N LEU A 229 3.26 -25.62 -4.56
CA LEU A 229 2.69 -24.86 -5.67
C LEU A 229 3.31 -23.44 -5.75
N THR A 230 3.54 -22.78 -4.62
CA THR A 230 4.25 -21.49 -4.59
C THR A 230 5.63 -21.62 -5.20
N VAL A 231 6.44 -22.59 -4.74
CA VAL A 231 7.79 -22.82 -5.28
C VAL A 231 7.73 -23.12 -6.78
N LEU A 232 6.80 -23.97 -7.22
CA LEU A 232 6.62 -24.32 -8.63
C LEU A 232 6.33 -23.09 -9.49
N LEU A 233 5.45 -22.20 -9.03
CA LEU A 233 5.11 -20.96 -9.75
C LEU A 233 6.30 -19.98 -9.81
N TYR A 234 7.05 -19.81 -8.69
CA TYR A 234 8.26 -18.97 -8.69
C TYR A 234 9.36 -19.55 -9.57
N VAL A 235 9.62 -20.84 -9.50
CA VAL A 235 10.61 -21.52 -10.38
C VAL A 235 10.16 -21.42 -11.84
N GLY A 236 8.90 -21.66 -12.13
CA GLY A 236 8.34 -21.50 -13.47
C GLY A 236 8.52 -20.08 -14.02
N ALA A 237 8.30 -19.06 -13.19
CA ALA A 237 8.53 -17.66 -13.57
C ALA A 237 10.02 -17.36 -13.81
N VAL A 238 10.91 -17.82 -12.93
CA VAL A 238 12.37 -17.61 -13.02
C VAL A 238 12.95 -18.29 -14.27
N VAL A 239 12.65 -19.59 -14.44
CA VAL A 239 13.25 -20.40 -15.49
C VAL A 239 12.52 -20.24 -16.82
N GLY A 240 11.18 -20.36 -16.80
CA GLY A 240 10.35 -20.39 -18.02
C GLY A 240 9.95 -19.00 -18.50
N GLY A 241 9.75 -18.04 -17.58
CA GLY A 241 9.27 -16.70 -17.91
C GLY A 241 10.38 -15.67 -18.09
N LEU A 242 11.33 -15.64 -17.15
CA LEU A 242 12.40 -14.63 -17.11
C LEU A 242 13.73 -15.15 -17.65
N HIS A 243 13.86 -16.46 -17.85
CA HIS A 243 15.08 -17.12 -18.33
C HIS A 243 16.34 -16.79 -17.49
N LEU A 244 16.17 -16.61 -16.17
CA LEU A 244 17.27 -16.31 -15.27
C LEU A 244 18.03 -17.61 -14.94
N THR A 245 19.24 -17.73 -15.47
CA THR A 245 20.08 -18.94 -15.32
C THR A 245 21.16 -18.78 -14.26
N GLN A 246 21.47 -17.56 -13.84
CA GLN A 246 22.52 -17.26 -12.87
C GLN A 246 21.94 -16.83 -11.52
N LEU A 247 22.53 -17.32 -10.43
CA LEU A 247 22.11 -16.95 -9.07
C LEU A 247 22.18 -15.43 -8.83
N ALA A 248 23.16 -14.74 -9.41
CA ALA A 248 23.30 -13.30 -9.31
C ALA A 248 22.08 -12.56 -9.92
N GLN A 249 21.58 -13.03 -11.07
CA GLN A 249 20.36 -12.49 -11.71
C GLN A 249 19.11 -12.72 -10.84
N VAL A 250 18.99 -13.91 -10.24
CA VAL A 250 17.87 -14.21 -9.33
C VAL A 250 17.94 -13.30 -8.08
N LYS A 251 19.14 -13.12 -7.50
CA LYS A 251 19.30 -12.19 -6.37
C LYS A 251 18.94 -10.75 -6.74
N ALA A 252 19.35 -10.28 -7.91
CA ALA A 252 19.00 -8.94 -8.41
C ALA A 252 17.49 -8.81 -8.61
N TRP A 253 16.82 -9.82 -9.16
CA TRP A 253 15.38 -9.85 -9.32
C TRP A 253 14.62 -9.80 -7.97
N VAL A 254 15.07 -10.58 -6.98
CA VAL A 254 14.49 -10.52 -5.63
C VAL A 254 14.71 -9.15 -5.00
N ALA A 255 15.92 -8.60 -5.10
CA ALA A 255 16.26 -7.29 -4.55
C ALA A 255 15.48 -6.13 -5.21
N SER A 256 15.14 -6.26 -6.51
CA SER A 256 14.39 -5.23 -7.24
C SER A 256 13.01 -4.96 -6.66
N SER A 257 12.40 -5.93 -5.97
CA SER A 257 11.10 -5.76 -5.30
C SER A 257 11.17 -4.87 -4.04
N GLY A 258 12.36 -4.53 -3.58
CA GLY A 258 12.58 -3.60 -2.47
C GLY A 258 12.39 -2.13 -2.84
N HIS A 259 12.38 -1.80 -4.14
CA HIS A 259 12.22 -0.43 -4.69
C HIS A 259 13.13 0.62 -4.05
N GLY A 260 14.29 0.22 -3.47
CA GLY A 260 15.23 1.13 -2.80
C GLY A 260 14.71 1.77 -1.50
N LEU A 261 13.61 1.31 -0.93
CA LEU A 261 12.95 1.92 0.24
C LEU A 261 13.47 1.37 1.58
N ASP A 262 14.77 1.27 1.75
CA ASP A 262 15.40 0.64 2.92
C ASP A 262 15.31 1.47 4.23
N ASN A 263 14.81 2.71 4.18
CA ASN A 263 14.93 3.66 5.30
C ASN A 263 13.80 3.60 6.36
N ASN A 264 12.87 2.65 6.26
CA ASN A 264 11.71 2.56 7.17
C ASN A 264 11.76 1.34 8.10
N ARG A 265 12.95 0.96 8.56
CA ARG A 265 13.18 -0.16 9.48
C ARG A 265 13.01 0.24 10.94
N GLY A 266 12.65 -0.71 11.78
CA GLY A 266 12.64 -0.58 13.22
C GLY A 266 11.28 -0.75 13.89
N VAL A 267 11.32 -1.00 15.19
CA VAL A 267 10.13 -1.30 16.01
C VAL A 267 9.16 -0.11 16.06
N LEU A 268 9.69 1.12 16.16
CA LEU A 268 8.85 2.32 16.20
C LEU A 268 8.02 2.48 14.93
N GLN A 269 8.60 2.16 13.78
CA GLN A 269 7.92 2.18 12.49
C GLN A 269 6.76 1.15 12.44
N VAL A 270 6.96 -0.03 13.06
CA VAL A 270 5.91 -1.04 13.19
C VAL A 270 4.77 -0.56 14.07
N VAL A 271 5.08 0.09 15.20
CA VAL A 271 4.06 0.65 16.11
C VAL A 271 3.15 1.62 15.36
N PHE A 272 3.70 2.54 14.59
CA PHE A 272 2.89 3.47 13.79
C PHE A 272 2.17 2.77 12.62
N GLY A 273 2.87 1.97 11.85
CA GLY A 273 2.33 1.30 10.66
C GLY A 273 1.19 0.34 11.01
N LEU A 274 1.31 -0.40 12.11
CA LEU A 274 0.26 -1.30 12.57
C LEU A 274 -1.02 -0.52 12.94
N ALA A 275 -0.93 0.55 13.71
CA ALA A 275 -2.09 1.37 14.02
C ALA A 275 -2.67 2.05 12.78
N ARG A 276 -1.80 2.55 11.89
CA ARG A 276 -2.17 3.19 10.63
C ARG A 276 -2.92 2.27 9.68
N THR A 277 -2.71 0.96 9.76
CA THR A 277 -3.44 0.01 8.93
C THR A 277 -4.94 -0.01 9.28
N PHE A 278 -5.28 0.22 10.56
CA PHE A 278 -6.67 0.24 11.03
C PHE A 278 -7.28 1.64 11.01
N LEU A 279 -6.57 2.65 11.50
CA LEU A 279 -7.04 4.03 11.61
C LEU A 279 -6.21 4.98 10.75
N SER A 280 -6.87 5.94 10.10
CA SER A 280 -6.17 7.05 9.47
C SER A 280 -5.56 7.95 10.55
N VAL A 281 -4.30 7.72 10.84
CA VAL A 281 -3.55 8.50 11.82
C VAL A 281 -3.02 9.82 11.22
N GLY A 282 -3.14 10.02 9.91
CA GLY A 282 -2.77 11.24 9.20
C GLY A 282 -1.38 11.20 8.56
N ARG A 283 -0.76 12.36 8.42
CA ARG A 283 0.63 12.53 7.90
C ARG A 283 1.66 12.40 9.03
N ASP A 284 1.59 11.35 9.79
CA ASP A 284 2.18 11.21 11.12
C ASP A 284 3.68 11.30 11.13
N ASN A 285 4.32 10.70 10.16
CA ASN A 285 5.78 10.74 10.06
C ASN A 285 6.30 12.17 9.96
N VAL A 286 5.57 13.05 9.27
CA VAL A 286 5.95 14.46 9.14
C VAL A 286 5.70 15.21 10.44
N LEU A 287 4.52 15.02 11.08
CA LEU A 287 4.20 15.68 12.34
C LEU A 287 5.15 15.28 13.46
N PHE A 288 5.41 13.97 13.61
CA PHE A 288 6.34 13.47 14.61
C PHE A 288 7.77 13.91 14.35
N LYS A 289 8.23 13.89 13.08
CA LYS A 289 9.55 14.40 12.72
C LYS A 289 9.68 15.89 13.05
N ARG A 290 8.69 16.71 12.69
CA ARG A 290 8.68 18.15 13.03
C ARG A 290 8.75 18.41 14.52
N PHE A 291 7.99 17.63 15.29
CA PHE A 291 8.02 17.73 16.75
C PHE A 291 9.38 17.31 17.33
N LEU A 292 9.89 16.14 16.95
CA LEU A 292 11.14 15.60 17.48
C LEU A 292 12.39 16.39 17.06
N LEU A 293 12.40 16.90 15.84
CA LEU A 293 13.52 17.66 15.27
C LEU A 293 13.37 19.18 15.50
N HIS A 294 12.31 19.61 16.20
CA HIS A 294 12.04 21.03 16.46
C HIS A 294 12.09 21.87 15.18
N ASP A 295 11.36 21.44 14.12
CA ASP A 295 11.35 22.09 12.81
C ASP A 295 11.13 23.61 12.95
N PRO A 296 12.11 24.47 12.62
CA PRO A 296 12.03 25.90 12.86
C PRO A 296 11.03 26.61 11.93
N TYR A 297 10.70 25.99 10.80
CA TYR A 297 9.79 26.58 9.81
C TYR A 297 8.33 26.23 10.07
N ASN A 298 8.06 25.00 10.54
CA ASN A 298 6.72 24.48 10.76
C ASN A 298 6.66 23.77 12.12
N PRO A 299 6.78 24.49 13.23
CA PRO A 299 6.81 23.91 14.56
C PRO A 299 5.49 23.18 14.88
N VAL A 300 5.60 22.04 15.52
CA VAL A 300 4.47 21.19 15.97
C VAL A 300 4.55 21.10 17.48
N THR A 301 3.44 21.41 18.15
CA THR A 301 3.35 21.31 19.62
C THR A 301 2.91 19.91 20.06
N ALA A 302 3.12 19.56 21.33
CA ALA A 302 2.60 18.34 21.91
C ALA A 302 1.06 18.27 21.81
N PHE A 303 0.39 19.42 21.94
CA PHE A 303 -1.07 19.50 21.79
C PHE A 303 -1.52 19.15 20.36
N ASP A 304 -0.80 19.62 19.33
CA ASP A 304 -1.09 19.25 17.94
C ASP A 304 -0.93 17.76 17.70
N LEU A 305 0.11 17.14 18.27
CA LEU A 305 0.29 15.69 18.20
C LEU A 305 -0.87 14.93 18.84
N VAL A 306 -1.29 15.35 20.06
CA VAL A 306 -2.43 14.73 20.75
C VAL A 306 -3.69 14.87 19.91
N ARG A 307 -4.00 16.09 19.45
CA ARG A 307 -5.22 16.39 18.70
C ARG A 307 -5.30 15.65 17.36
N LEU A 308 -4.19 15.55 16.64
CA LEU A 308 -4.20 15.03 15.28
C LEU A 308 -3.95 13.52 15.21
N SER A 309 -3.14 12.96 16.10
CA SER A 309 -2.56 11.63 15.95
C SER A 309 -2.60 10.75 17.21
N LEU A 310 -2.06 11.22 18.35
CA LEU A 310 -1.80 10.38 19.52
C LEU A 310 -3.05 9.74 20.11
N TRP A 311 -4.20 10.42 20.14
CA TRP A 311 -5.44 9.85 20.65
C TRP A 311 -5.90 8.63 19.82
N LYS A 312 -5.63 8.61 18.51
CA LYS A 312 -5.96 7.50 17.63
C LYS A 312 -5.05 6.29 17.88
N LEU A 313 -3.75 6.57 18.08
CA LEU A 313 -2.79 5.55 18.51
C LEU A 313 -3.17 4.97 19.86
N ALA A 314 -3.47 5.83 20.85
CA ALA A 314 -3.89 5.41 22.16
C ALA A 314 -5.16 4.55 22.11
N LEU A 315 -6.17 4.96 21.35
CA LEU A 315 -7.41 4.20 21.17
C LEU A 315 -7.14 2.81 20.54
N PHE A 316 -6.28 2.74 19.53
CA PHE A 316 -5.91 1.47 18.90
C PHE A 316 -5.24 0.53 19.93
N TYR A 317 -4.22 1.00 20.66
CA TYR A 317 -3.49 0.16 21.61
C TYR A 317 -4.32 -0.18 22.85
N LEU A 318 -5.18 0.73 23.32
CA LEU A 318 -6.16 0.42 24.37
C LEU A 318 -7.15 -0.65 23.91
N ALA A 319 -7.62 -0.59 22.67
CA ALA A 319 -8.51 -1.61 22.10
C ALA A 319 -7.78 -2.96 21.97
N ALA A 320 -6.53 -2.97 21.50
CA ALA A 320 -5.72 -4.18 21.43
C ALA A 320 -5.49 -4.81 22.82
N GLY A 321 -5.16 -3.99 23.83
CA GLY A 321 -5.02 -4.42 25.21
C GLY A 321 -6.34 -4.96 25.79
N ALA A 322 -7.46 -4.24 25.56
CA ALA A 322 -8.79 -4.67 25.98
C ALA A 322 -9.18 -6.02 25.34
N ALA A 323 -8.93 -6.19 24.04
CA ALA A 323 -9.14 -7.46 23.36
C ALA A 323 -8.29 -8.58 23.97
N GLY A 324 -7.00 -8.34 24.17
CA GLY A 324 -6.09 -9.30 24.82
C GLY A 324 -6.58 -9.75 26.20
N LEU A 325 -6.98 -8.80 27.07
CA LEU A 325 -7.51 -9.10 28.41
C LEU A 325 -8.81 -9.90 28.37
N LEU A 326 -9.70 -9.62 27.41
CA LEU A 326 -10.93 -10.38 27.21
C LEU A 326 -10.66 -11.80 26.72
N LEU A 327 -9.73 -11.95 25.77
CA LEU A 327 -9.34 -13.24 25.19
C LEU A 327 -8.66 -14.16 26.23
N LEU A 328 -7.86 -13.62 27.14
CA LEU A 328 -7.22 -14.39 28.20
C LEU A 328 -8.23 -14.99 29.20
N GLY A 329 -9.41 -14.41 29.34
CA GLY A 329 -10.43 -14.83 30.30
C GLY A 329 -11.16 -16.12 29.95
N GLU A 330 -11.11 -16.59 28.70
CA GLU A 330 -11.89 -17.73 28.20
C GLU A 330 -11.02 -18.72 27.41
N GLY A 331 -11.30 -20.02 27.53
CA GLY A 331 -10.53 -21.04 26.81
C GLY A 331 -10.58 -20.90 25.28
N ARG A 332 -11.74 -20.46 24.73
CA ARG A 332 -11.88 -20.13 23.29
C ARG A 332 -11.07 -18.87 22.95
N GLY A 333 -11.12 -17.86 23.79
CA GLY A 333 -10.35 -16.63 23.62
C GLY A 333 -8.86 -16.89 23.59
N ARG A 334 -8.34 -17.72 24.50
CA ARG A 334 -6.92 -18.10 24.52
C ARG A 334 -6.47 -18.77 23.22
N ARG A 335 -7.31 -19.64 22.62
CA ARG A 335 -7.02 -20.26 21.31
C ARG A 335 -6.95 -19.22 20.19
N VAL A 336 -7.87 -18.27 20.18
CA VAL A 336 -7.86 -17.17 19.19
C VAL A 336 -6.65 -16.26 19.41
N LEU A 337 -6.25 -16.01 20.67
CA LEU A 337 -5.04 -15.23 20.98
C LEU A 337 -3.77 -15.95 20.49
N VAL A 338 -3.66 -17.26 20.66
CA VAL A 338 -2.55 -18.06 20.11
C VAL A 338 -2.51 -17.92 18.59
N LEU A 339 -3.66 -18.01 17.91
CA LEU A 339 -3.72 -17.84 16.46
C LEU A 339 -3.32 -16.43 16.02
N LEU A 340 -3.74 -15.40 16.78
CA LEU A 340 -3.32 -14.02 16.54
C LEU A 340 -1.80 -13.87 16.66
N LEU A 341 -1.19 -14.41 17.71
CA LEU A 341 0.26 -14.33 17.92
C LEU A 341 1.04 -15.09 16.85
N LEU A 342 0.57 -16.27 16.43
CA LEU A 342 1.17 -17.05 15.34
C LEU A 342 1.12 -16.29 14.00
N GLY A 343 0.05 -15.56 13.74
CA GLY A 343 -0.08 -14.75 12.53
C GLY A 343 0.68 -13.43 12.62
N ALA A 344 0.60 -12.76 13.77
CA ALA A 344 1.19 -11.44 13.95
C ALA A 344 2.72 -11.49 14.07
N GLY A 345 3.28 -12.45 14.82
CA GLY A 345 4.71 -12.51 15.07
C GLY A 345 5.57 -12.41 13.81
N PRO A 346 5.44 -13.33 12.83
CA PRO A 346 6.23 -13.31 11.62
C PRO A 346 6.02 -12.04 10.76
N VAL A 347 4.78 -11.56 10.64
CA VAL A 347 4.46 -10.35 9.86
C VAL A 347 5.06 -9.11 10.49
N LEU A 348 4.95 -8.95 11.83
CA LEU A 348 5.53 -7.82 12.55
C LEU A 348 7.05 -7.84 12.52
N LEU A 349 7.66 -9.03 12.67
CA LEU A 349 9.10 -9.20 12.57
C LEU A 349 9.60 -8.80 11.17
N PHE A 350 8.94 -9.29 10.13
CA PHE A 350 9.28 -8.93 8.76
C PHE A 350 9.13 -7.42 8.51
N ALA A 351 8.04 -6.81 8.99
CA ALA A 351 7.83 -5.37 8.88
C ALA A 351 8.92 -4.57 9.60
N ALA A 352 9.36 -5.01 10.78
CA ALA A 352 10.44 -4.36 11.54
C ALA A 352 11.79 -4.44 10.83
N LEU A 353 12.05 -5.55 10.14
CA LEU A 353 13.33 -5.78 9.44
C LEU A 353 13.39 -5.12 8.06
N TRP A 354 12.23 -4.88 7.45
CA TRP A 354 12.19 -4.33 6.09
C TRP A 354 11.53 -2.96 6.04
N GLN A 355 10.21 -2.88 6.18
CA GLN A 355 9.44 -1.62 6.07
C GLN A 355 8.26 -1.65 7.04
N GLY A 356 8.37 -0.93 8.14
CA GLY A 356 7.35 -0.91 9.20
C GLY A 356 6.22 0.09 8.98
N THR A 357 6.41 1.14 8.17
CA THR A 357 5.43 2.24 8.07
C THR A 357 4.27 2.00 7.11
N PRO A 358 4.43 1.31 5.94
CA PRO A 358 3.35 1.19 4.97
C PRO A 358 2.17 0.36 5.50
N PRO A 359 0.93 0.89 5.43
CA PRO A 359 -0.23 0.24 6.06
C PRO A 359 -0.62 -1.09 5.41
N GLU A 360 -0.35 -1.28 4.13
CA GLU A 360 -0.60 -2.53 3.41
C GLU A 360 0.14 -3.71 4.03
N ARG A 361 1.33 -3.51 4.62
CA ARG A 361 2.15 -4.58 5.22
C ARG A 361 1.40 -5.41 6.26
N TYR A 362 0.37 -4.87 6.86
CA TYR A 362 -0.39 -5.50 7.93
C TYR A 362 -1.75 -6.07 7.49
N LEU A 363 -2.13 -5.93 6.20
CA LEU A 363 -3.37 -6.55 5.68
C LEU A 363 -3.45 -8.07 5.91
N PRO A 364 -2.33 -8.86 5.85
CA PRO A 364 -2.38 -10.28 6.18
C PRO A 364 -2.82 -10.58 7.61
N LEU A 365 -2.73 -9.63 8.54
CA LEU A 365 -3.18 -9.77 9.93
C LEU A 365 -4.69 -9.60 10.10
N TYR A 366 -5.37 -8.94 9.16
CA TYR A 366 -6.79 -8.60 9.29
C TYR A 366 -7.69 -9.78 9.65
N PRO A 367 -7.60 -10.95 9.00
CA PRO A 367 -8.45 -12.09 9.35
C PRO A 367 -8.34 -12.47 10.83
N VAL A 368 -7.13 -12.64 11.34
CA VAL A 368 -6.91 -13.02 12.74
C VAL A 368 -7.20 -11.89 13.73
N ALA A 369 -6.93 -10.63 13.36
CA ALA A 369 -7.23 -9.47 14.19
C ALA A 369 -8.76 -9.27 14.36
N PHE A 370 -9.53 -9.40 13.28
CA PHE A 370 -10.99 -9.30 13.36
C PHE A 370 -11.64 -10.54 13.97
N MET A 371 -11.04 -11.73 13.85
CA MET A 371 -11.42 -12.91 14.64
C MET A 371 -11.21 -12.65 16.14
N ALA A 372 -10.08 -12.04 16.52
CA ALA A 372 -9.79 -11.67 17.90
C ALA A 372 -10.78 -10.62 18.42
N LEU A 373 -11.07 -9.58 17.65
CA LEU A 373 -12.06 -8.55 17.98
C LEU A 373 -13.45 -9.17 18.18
N ALA A 374 -13.91 -10.01 17.26
CA ALA A 374 -15.22 -10.67 17.36
C ALA A 374 -15.29 -11.59 18.57
N CYS A 375 -14.27 -12.43 18.80
CA CYS A 375 -14.22 -13.31 19.98
C CYS A 375 -14.23 -12.50 21.29
N ALA A 376 -13.48 -11.39 21.37
CA ALA A 376 -13.43 -10.53 22.55
C ALA A 376 -14.78 -9.84 22.81
N LEU A 377 -15.47 -9.35 21.78
CA LEU A 377 -16.81 -8.76 21.90
C LEU A 377 -17.86 -9.82 22.30
N ASP A 378 -17.68 -11.08 21.88
CA ASP A 378 -18.59 -12.18 22.19
C ASP A 378 -18.36 -12.77 23.61
N ALA A 379 -17.29 -12.41 24.31
CA ALA A 379 -16.99 -12.87 25.67
C ALA A 379 -18.11 -12.50 26.66
N GLU A 380 -18.10 -13.06 27.87
CA GLU A 380 -19.15 -12.85 28.86
C GLU A 380 -19.30 -11.39 29.33
N ARG A 381 -20.50 -11.05 29.84
CA ARG A 381 -20.90 -9.66 30.21
C ARG A 381 -20.08 -9.01 31.32
N ARG A 382 -19.39 -9.76 32.18
CA ARG A 382 -18.71 -9.28 33.40
C ARG A 382 -17.60 -8.22 33.16
N ARG A 383 -17.25 -7.90 31.91
CA ARG A 383 -16.19 -6.96 31.53
C ARG A 383 -16.70 -5.85 30.58
N ALA A 384 -17.87 -5.28 30.90
CA ALA A 384 -18.51 -4.25 30.08
C ALA A 384 -17.60 -3.07 29.68
N PRO A 385 -16.75 -2.49 30.57
CA PRO A 385 -15.88 -1.37 30.20
C PRO A 385 -14.92 -1.70 29.05
N LEU A 386 -14.33 -2.90 29.05
CA LEU A 386 -13.40 -3.31 27.99
C LEU A 386 -14.12 -3.45 26.64
N LYS A 387 -15.38 -3.91 26.63
CA LYS A 387 -16.18 -3.99 25.41
C LYS A 387 -16.58 -2.60 24.89
N THR A 388 -16.83 -1.65 25.78
CA THR A 388 -17.08 -0.25 25.39
C THR A 388 -15.87 0.33 24.66
N VAL A 389 -14.64 0.04 25.09
CA VAL A 389 -13.43 0.45 24.37
C VAL A 389 -13.37 -0.18 22.98
N LEU A 390 -13.70 -1.48 22.84
CA LEU A 390 -13.74 -2.14 21.55
C LEU A 390 -14.81 -1.56 20.62
N LEU A 391 -16.00 -1.25 21.13
CA LEU A 391 -17.08 -0.62 20.36
C LEU A 391 -16.71 0.81 19.96
N ALA A 392 -16.09 1.59 20.84
CA ALA A 392 -15.56 2.92 20.54
C ALA A 392 -14.49 2.84 19.45
N PHE A 393 -13.63 1.83 19.49
CA PHE A 393 -12.66 1.58 18.42
C PHE A 393 -13.33 1.28 17.08
N VAL A 394 -14.35 0.40 17.04
CA VAL A 394 -15.09 0.14 15.79
C VAL A 394 -15.79 1.40 15.28
N LEU A 395 -16.38 2.20 16.16
CA LEU A 395 -16.97 3.49 15.79
C LEU A 395 -15.92 4.44 15.20
N ALA A 396 -14.72 4.47 15.78
CA ALA A 396 -13.60 5.25 15.26
C ALA A 396 -13.15 4.76 13.87
N LEU A 397 -13.11 3.42 13.64
CA LEU A 397 -12.85 2.89 12.28
C LEU A 397 -13.83 3.45 11.26
N VAL A 398 -15.10 3.51 11.59
CA VAL A 398 -16.15 4.04 10.69
C VAL A 398 -15.97 5.55 10.50
N CYS A 399 -15.98 6.33 11.59
CA CYS A 399 -16.06 7.79 11.49
C CYS A 399 -14.74 8.43 11.03
N VAL A 400 -13.61 8.01 11.60
CA VAL A 400 -12.29 8.61 11.29
C VAL A 400 -11.87 8.28 9.87
N ASN A 401 -12.05 7.02 9.44
CA ASN A 401 -11.60 6.60 8.13
C ASN A 401 -12.55 7.10 7.02
N ALA A 402 -13.87 7.13 7.27
CA ALA A 402 -14.80 7.76 6.32
C ALA A 402 -14.50 9.25 6.12
N ALA A 403 -14.20 9.99 7.20
CA ALA A 403 -13.80 11.39 7.09
C ALA A 403 -12.48 11.58 6.35
N ALA A 404 -11.48 10.73 6.65
CA ALA A 404 -10.14 10.80 6.05
C ALA A 404 -10.12 10.44 4.56
N LEU A 405 -10.98 9.50 4.14
CA LEU A 405 -11.11 9.01 2.77
C LEU A 405 -12.31 9.62 2.02
N SER A 406 -12.99 10.61 2.59
CA SER A 406 -14.18 11.22 2.00
C SER A 406 -13.92 11.70 0.55
N THR A 407 -14.75 11.23 -0.39
CA THR A 407 -14.70 11.66 -1.81
C THR A 407 -14.75 13.17 -1.97
N ALA A 408 -15.60 13.86 -1.18
CA ALA A 408 -15.71 15.30 -1.22
C ALA A 408 -14.44 16.02 -0.74
N ALA A 409 -13.77 15.52 0.30
CA ALA A 409 -12.52 16.10 0.80
C ALA A 409 -11.37 15.85 -0.17
N LEU A 410 -11.27 14.63 -0.69
CA LEU A 410 -10.23 14.26 -1.67
C LEU A 410 -10.44 14.95 -3.01
N GLY A 411 -11.67 15.06 -3.49
CA GLY A 411 -12.00 15.77 -4.72
C GLY A 411 -11.59 17.25 -4.66
N ARG A 412 -11.83 17.94 -3.52
CA ARG A 412 -11.35 19.33 -3.33
C ARG A 412 -9.82 19.42 -3.37
N ARG A 413 -9.14 18.46 -2.71
CA ARG A 413 -7.67 18.42 -2.72
C ARG A 413 -7.14 18.17 -4.14
N GLN A 414 -7.69 17.19 -4.85
CA GLN A 414 -7.32 16.89 -6.22
C GLN A 414 -7.56 18.08 -7.16
N ALA A 415 -8.71 18.75 -7.04
CA ALA A 415 -9.01 19.95 -7.83
C ALA A 415 -7.98 21.06 -7.59
N ALA A 416 -7.59 21.30 -6.33
CA ALA A 416 -6.56 22.28 -6.00
C ALA A 416 -5.18 21.91 -6.59
N MET A 417 -4.81 20.62 -6.55
CA MET A 417 -3.57 20.13 -7.13
C MET A 417 -3.57 20.24 -8.66
N SER A 418 -4.66 19.82 -9.31
CA SER A 418 -4.81 19.92 -10.75
C SER A 418 -4.85 21.37 -11.24
N ALA A 419 -5.48 22.27 -10.48
CA ALA A 419 -5.48 23.71 -10.81
C ALA A 419 -4.07 24.29 -10.80
N ARG A 420 -3.21 23.90 -9.86
CA ARG A 420 -1.82 24.35 -9.77
C ARG A 420 -1.00 23.97 -11.00
N THR A 421 -1.26 22.81 -11.60
CA THR A 421 -0.51 22.30 -12.76
C THR A 421 -1.22 22.52 -14.09
N ALA A 422 -2.44 23.08 -14.07
CA ALA A 422 -3.29 23.21 -15.25
C ALA A 422 -2.62 23.96 -16.43
N GLU A 423 -1.87 25.01 -16.14
CA GLU A 423 -1.15 25.78 -17.15
C GLU A 423 0.17 25.11 -17.57
N LEU A 424 0.80 24.33 -16.69
CA LEU A 424 2.06 23.66 -16.96
C LEU A 424 1.88 22.40 -17.81
N VAL A 425 0.88 21.56 -17.49
CA VAL A 425 0.68 20.25 -18.12
C VAL A 425 0.65 20.31 -19.66
N PRO A 426 -0.04 21.30 -20.31
CA PRO A 426 -0.04 21.42 -21.76
C PRO A 426 1.33 21.76 -22.38
N LEU A 427 2.25 22.32 -21.59
CA LEU A 427 3.59 22.71 -22.03
C LEU A 427 4.61 21.58 -21.87
N LEU A 428 4.28 20.53 -21.09
CA LEU A 428 5.20 19.45 -20.84
C LEU A 428 5.38 18.56 -22.07
N LYS A 429 6.61 18.48 -22.55
CA LYS A 429 7.05 17.48 -23.52
C LYS A 429 7.34 16.17 -22.78
N SER A 430 7.31 15.04 -23.48
CA SER A 430 7.62 13.72 -22.88
C SER A 430 9.00 13.65 -22.22
N GLN A 431 9.96 14.45 -22.69
CA GLN A 431 11.33 14.53 -22.19
C GLN A 431 11.51 15.61 -21.11
N SER A 432 10.52 16.48 -20.89
CA SER A 432 10.62 17.54 -19.89
C SER A 432 10.75 16.97 -18.48
N VAL A 433 11.49 17.68 -17.64
CA VAL A 433 11.69 17.37 -16.23
C VAL A 433 11.00 18.42 -15.38
N VAL A 434 10.25 18.00 -14.39
CA VAL A 434 9.66 18.90 -13.39
C VAL A 434 10.33 18.64 -12.05
N VAL A 435 10.70 19.69 -11.35
CA VAL A 435 11.35 19.62 -10.04
C VAL A 435 10.45 20.22 -8.97
N GLU A 436 10.11 19.39 -8.01
CA GLU A 436 9.27 19.73 -6.86
C GLU A 436 10.09 19.78 -5.56
N VAL A 437 9.50 20.32 -4.52
CA VAL A 437 9.98 20.18 -3.16
C VAL A 437 9.91 18.69 -2.78
N LYS A 438 9.77 18.34 -1.56
CA LYS A 438 9.53 16.97 -1.10
C LYS A 438 8.03 16.73 -1.03
N GLU A 439 7.49 16.01 -2.00
CA GLU A 439 6.08 15.63 -2.05
C GLU A 439 5.93 14.11 -1.99
N GLU A 440 4.78 13.60 -1.51
CA GLU A 440 4.51 12.17 -1.59
C GLU A 440 4.21 11.77 -3.04
N LEU A 441 4.64 10.57 -3.43
CA LEU A 441 4.40 10.02 -4.76
C LEU A 441 2.93 10.08 -5.18
N LYS A 442 2.01 9.85 -4.24
CA LYS A 442 0.56 9.94 -4.50
C LYS A 442 0.11 11.35 -4.88
N ASP A 443 0.71 12.38 -4.30
CA ASP A 443 0.38 13.77 -4.60
C ASP A 443 0.92 14.13 -5.99
N LEU A 444 2.14 13.69 -6.32
CA LEU A 444 2.70 13.84 -7.67
C LEU A 444 1.88 13.12 -8.74
N GLN A 445 1.31 11.95 -8.44
CA GLN A 445 0.41 11.24 -9.36
C GLN A 445 -0.89 12.03 -9.65
N TRP A 446 -1.37 12.81 -8.69
CA TRP A 446 -2.52 13.68 -8.86
C TRP A 446 -2.19 14.97 -9.62
N GLU A 447 -1.02 15.53 -9.35
CA GLU A 447 -0.56 16.76 -10.01
C GLU A 447 -0.14 16.50 -11.47
N PHE A 448 0.47 15.35 -11.74
CA PHE A 448 1.02 14.99 -13.07
C PHE A 448 0.51 13.63 -13.56
N PRO A 449 -0.81 13.47 -13.77
CA PRO A 449 -1.40 12.15 -14.05
C PRO A 449 -0.94 11.53 -15.39
N PHE A 450 -0.47 12.34 -16.32
CA PHE A 450 -0.07 11.89 -17.67
C PHE A 450 1.43 12.05 -17.96
N HIS A 451 2.16 12.66 -17.03
CA HIS A 451 3.61 12.83 -17.19
C HIS A 451 4.35 11.63 -16.57
N PRO A 452 5.43 11.12 -17.22
CA PRO A 452 6.22 10.04 -16.65
C PRO A 452 6.76 10.42 -15.25
N LEU A 453 6.40 9.65 -14.22
CA LEU A 453 6.79 9.96 -12.84
C LEU A 453 8.31 9.98 -12.60
N ASN A 454 9.08 9.24 -13.41
CA ASN A 454 10.53 9.30 -13.39
C ASN A 454 11.10 10.63 -13.92
N ARG A 455 10.26 11.49 -14.44
CA ARG A 455 10.59 12.85 -14.90
C ARG A 455 10.10 13.93 -13.92
N VAL A 456 9.33 13.55 -12.91
CA VAL A 456 8.96 14.44 -11.82
C VAL A 456 9.92 14.18 -10.66
N LEU A 457 10.89 15.07 -10.50
CA LEU A 457 11.92 14.98 -9.48
C LEU A 457 11.48 15.73 -8.24
N THR A 458 11.59 15.14 -7.08
CA THR A 458 11.53 15.89 -5.83
C THR A 458 12.93 16.06 -5.30
N VAL A 459 13.25 17.19 -4.65
CA VAL A 459 14.59 17.47 -4.14
C VAL A 459 15.10 16.32 -3.25
N TYR A 460 14.21 15.62 -2.59
CA TYR A 460 14.55 14.45 -1.78
C TYR A 460 14.49 13.12 -2.55
N SER A 461 13.52 12.89 -3.42
CA SER A 461 13.42 11.63 -4.18
C SER A 461 14.08 11.66 -5.54
N ALA A 462 14.41 12.80 -6.10
CA ALA A 462 15.37 12.90 -7.20
C ALA A 462 16.68 12.24 -6.85
N VAL A 463 16.85 12.13 -5.60
CA VAL A 463 18.00 11.69 -4.89
C VAL A 463 17.82 10.24 -4.42
N SER A 464 16.61 9.80 -4.14
CA SER A 464 16.32 8.46 -3.62
C SER A 464 16.14 7.39 -4.68
N ILE A 465 16.45 7.66 -5.94
CA ILE A 465 16.64 6.60 -6.94
C ILE A 465 17.94 5.80 -6.66
N GLY A 466 18.28 5.69 -5.42
CA GLY A 466 19.37 4.94 -4.84
C GLY A 466 19.96 5.74 -3.69
N ASP A 467 19.94 5.19 -2.50
CA ASP A 467 20.43 5.81 -1.27
C ASP A 467 21.90 6.32 -1.36
N ALA A 468 22.66 5.85 -2.33
CA ALA A 468 24.01 6.33 -2.63
C ALA A 468 24.05 7.75 -3.21
N GLU A 469 22.97 8.28 -3.73
CA GLU A 469 22.93 9.60 -4.40
C GLU A 469 22.40 10.73 -3.50
N SER A 470 21.97 10.45 -2.26
CA SER A 470 21.39 11.48 -1.38
C SER A 470 22.39 12.59 -1.03
N ALA A 471 23.65 12.30 -0.91
CA ALA A 471 24.71 13.30 -0.77
C ALA A 471 24.97 14.08 -2.07
N ARG A 472 24.61 13.53 -3.23
CA ARG A 472 24.91 14.08 -4.57
C ARG A 472 23.66 14.58 -5.30
N TRP A 473 22.65 15.05 -4.57
CA TRP A 473 21.38 15.48 -5.17
C TRP A 473 21.54 16.60 -6.23
N ARG A 474 22.54 17.46 -6.09
CA ARG A 474 22.85 18.53 -7.05
C ARG A 474 23.35 17.96 -8.36
N GLU A 475 24.23 16.96 -8.30
CA GLU A 475 24.75 16.26 -9.48
C GLU A 475 23.64 15.47 -10.18
N ALA A 476 22.79 14.76 -9.39
CA ALA A 476 21.65 14.02 -9.91
C ALA A 476 20.67 14.96 -10.63
N PHE A 477 20.35 16.12 -10.04
CA PHE A 477 19.56 17.15 -10.71
C PHE A 477 20.23 17.63 -11.99
N ALA A 478 21.52 18.02 -11.93
CA ALA A 478 22.25 18.54 -13.08
C ALA A 478 22.30 17.54 -14.24
N ARG A 479 22.53 16.26 -13.95
CA ARG A 479 22.50 15.18 -14.95
C ARG A 479 21.12 15.08 -15.59
N ARG A 480 20.04 15.05 -14.81
CA ARG A 480 18.67 14.95 -15.32
C ARG A 480 18.25 16.17 -16.14
N ALA A 481 18.66 17.37 -15.71
CA ALA A 481 18.40 18.60 -16.43
C ALA A 481 19.13 18.63 -17.79
N THR A 482 20.40 18.26 -17.81
CA THR A 482 21.20 18.17 -19.07
C THR A 482 20.69 17.08 -20.00
N GLU A 483 20.30 15.91 -19.49
CA GLU A 483 19.65 14.84 -20.28
C GLU A 483 18.33 15.32 -20.91
N ALA A 484 17.50 16.05 -20.13
CA ALA A 484 16.25 16.61 -20.64
C ALA A 484 16.49 17.59 -21.78
N TRP A 485 17.42 18.54 -21.59
CA TRP A 485 17.77 19.50 -22.62
C TRP A 485 18.39 18.86 -23.87
N ALA A 486 19.25 17.86 -23.69
CA ALA A 486 19.83 17.11 -24.83
C ALA A 486 18.75 16.38 -25.65
N ALA A 487 17.70 15.89 -24.98
CA ALA A 487 16.57 15.22 -25.62
C ALA A 487 15.48 16.18 -26.16
N GLY A 488 15.70 17.51 -26.13
CA GLY A 488 14.74 18.52 -26.57
C GLY A 488 13.59 18.81 -25.59
N GLY A 489 13.70 18.34 -24.36
CA GLY A 489 12.79 18.66 -23.27
C GLY A 489 13.14 19.96 -22.56
N ASP A 490 12.25 20.36 -21.65
CA ASP A 490 12.40 21.56 -20.82
C ASP A 490 12.57 21.13 -19.35
N VAL A 491 13.12 22.03 -18.54
CA VAL A 491 13.25 21.83 -17.09
C VAL A 491 12.41 22.87 -16.37
N TRP A 492 11.43 22.40 -15.61
CA TRP A 492 10.50 23.26 -14.88
C TRP A 492 10.75 23.13 -13.38
N LEU A 493 10.91 24.24 -12.70
CA LEU A 493 11.10 24.30 -11.25
C LEU A 493 9.82 24.77 -10.59
N SER A 494 9.39 24.05 -9.54
CA SER A 494 8.35 24.57 -8.66
C SER A 494 8.81 25.88 -8.03
N ARG A 495 7.99 26.94 -8.09
CA ARG A 495 8.29 28.22 -7.44
C ARG A 495 8.45 28.09 -5.93
N ARG A 496 7.88 27.03 -5.35
CA ARG A 496 8.07 26.67 -3.94
C ARG A 496 9.54 26.48 -3.56
N LEU A 497 10.40 26.02 -4.50
CA LEU A 497 11.84 25.86 -4.28
C LEU A 497 12.58 27.18 -4.09
N LEU A 498 11.99 28.26 -4.59
CA LEU A 498 12.54 29.63 -4.56
C LEU A 498 12.00 30.44 -3.37
N GLU A 499 11.09 29.87 -2.57
CA GLU A 499 10.55 30.52 -1.38
C GLU A 499 11.54 30.47 -0.22
N PRO A 500 11.62 31.53 0.61
CA PRO A 500 12.56 31.58 1.73
C PRO A 500 12.26 30.56 2.83
N ARG A 501 11.06 29.97 2.82
CA ARG A 501 10.61 28.97 3.79
C ARG A 501 9.85 27.83 3.11
N PRO A 502 10.05 26.56 3.53
CA PRO A 502 9.25 25.46 3.03
C PRO A 502 7.81 25.57 3.54
N ARG A 503 6.84 25.30 2.69
CA ARG A 503 5.42 25.34 3.08
C ARG A 503 5.08 24.23 4.05
N ALA A 504 4.14 24.49 4.95
CA ALA A 504 3.65 23.49 5.90
C ALA A 504 3.01 22.27 5.22
N ALA A 505 2.45 22.44 4.02
CA ALA A 505 1.86 21.34 3.23
C ALA A 505 2.89 20.40 2.60
N SER A 506 4.15 20.84 2.43
CA SER A 506 5.23 20.00 1.89
C SER A 506 5.66 18.95 2.91
N TYR A 507 6.30 17.88 2.42
CA TYR A 507 6.89 16.84 3.29
C TYR A 507 8.29 17.21 3.79
N TRP A 508 8.75 18.44 3.52
CA TRP A 508 10.02 18.93 4.03
C TRP A 508 9.97 19.08 5.55
N VAL A 509 10.96 18.54 6.21
CA VAL A 509 11.21 18.73 7.65
C VAL A 509 12.68 19.01 7.83
N GLU A 510 13.00 20.19 8.36
CA GLU A 510 14.39 20.59 8.58
C GLU A 510 15.09 19.60 9.53
N GLY A 511 16.33 19.23 9.18
CA GLY A 511 17.10 18.25 9.95
C GLY A 511 16.67 16.80 9.79
N SER A 512 15.64 16.48 8.99
CA SER A 512 15.24 15.09 8.74
C SER A 512 16.10 14.37 7.69
N ASP A 513 16.76 15.14 6.86
CA ASP A 513 17.53 14.66 5.72
C ASP A 513 19.03 14.89 5.98
N PRO A 514 19.89 13.88 5.82
CA PRO A 514 21.30 14.02 6.15
C PRO A 514 21.98 15.11 5.30
N GLY A 515 22.37 16.16 5.96
CA GLY A 515 23.21 17.21 5.38
C GLY A 515 22.54 18.19 4.41
N ILE A 516 21.20 18.18 4.28
CA ILE A 516 20.47 19.11 3.40
C ILE A 516 19.60 20.05 4.23
N THR A 517 19.86 21.37 4.12
CA THR A 517 19.04 22.41 4.72
C THR A 517 18.19 23.12 3.67
N TRP A 518 17.09 23.73 4.10
CA TRP A 518 16.25 24.52 3.19
C TRP A 518 17.03 25.70 2.58
N ALA A 519 17.87 26.33 3.36
CA ALA A 519 18.72 27.40 2.88
C ALA A 519 19.63 26.97 1.72
N GLN A 520 20.19 25.74 1.79
CA GLN A 520 21.01 25.17 0.71
C GLN A 520 20.18 24.88 -0.54
N VAL A 521 18.94 24.36 -0.38
CA VAL A 521 18.03 24.10 -1.50
C VAL A 521 17.64 25.40 -2.19
N ASN A 522 17.22 26.39 -1.41
CA ASN A 522 16.79 27.69 -1.91
C ASN A 522 17.94 28.45 -2.63
N ALA A 523 19.12 28.51 -2.01
CA ALA A 523 20.32 29.13 -2.62
C ALA A 523 20.73 28.39 -3.90
N PHE A 524 20.64 27.06 -3.93
CA PHE A 524 21.00 26.28 -5.12
C PHE A 524 20.08 26.56 -6.30
N PHE A 525 18.77 26.55 -6.12
CA PHE A 525 17.85 26.82 -7.22
C PHE A 525 17.77 28.32 -7.56
N GLY A 526 17.98 29.19 -6.59
CA GLY A 526 17.99 30.64 -6.79
C GLY A 526 19.17 31.18 -7.62
N GLN A 527 20.27 30.41 -7.79
CA GLN A 527 21.42 30.85 -8.60
C GLN A 527 21.18 30.78 -10.10
N PHE A 528 20.18 30.00 -10.53
CA PHE A 528 19.90 29.78 -11.95
C PHE A 528 19.03 30.90 -12.54
N GLU A 529 19.31 31.27 -13.79
CA GLU A 529 18.47 32.15 -14.56
C GLU A 529 17.14 31.51 -14.88
N GLN A 530 16.06 32.21 -14.57
CA GLN A 530 14.69 31.77 -14.75
C GLN A 530 14.12 32.38 -16.04
N GLY A 531 13.33 31.57 -16.74
CA GLY A 531 12.59 31.99 -17.92
C GLY A 531 11.11 32.26 -17.60
N GLN A 532 10.23 31.81 -18.47
CA GLN A 532 8.79 31.99 -18.36
C GLN A 532 8.25 31.35 -17.06
N ALA A 533 7.39 32.08 -16.35
CA ALA A 533 6.61 31.56 -15.25
C ALA A 533 5.20 31.17 -15.74
N VAL A 534 4.65 30.10 -15.17
CA VAL A 534 3.27 29.62 -15.42
C VAL A 534 2.56 29.35 -14.11
N GLY A 535 1.27 29.63 -14.09
CA GLY A 535 0.44 29.55 -12.89
C GLY A 535 0.64 30.74 -11.96
N ASP A 536 -0.03 30.66 -10.82
CA ASP A 536 0.02 31.68 -9.77
C ASP A 536 1.35 31.64 -8.98
N ALA A 537 1.37 32.27 -7.81
CA ALA A 537 2.52 32.27 -6.90
C ALA A 537 2.99 30.85 -6.49
N ASP A 538 2.12 29.84 -6.62
CA ASP A 538 2.38 28.44 -6.31
C ASP A 538 2.75 27.58 -7.55
N GLY A 539 2.83 28.20 -8.72
CA GLY A 539 3.07 27.57 -10.01
C GLY A 539 4.52 27.13 -10.24
N PHE A 540 4.94 27.26 -11.50
CA PHE A 540 6.23 26.79 -11.97
C PHE A 540 6.98 27.88 -12.73
N VAL A 541 8.27 27.73 -12.81
CA VAL A 541 9.13 28.59 -13.63
C VAL A 541 10.05 27.73 -14.47
N LEU A 542 10.21 28.11 -15.73
CA LEU A 542 11.14 27.48 -16.65
C LEU A 542 12.58 27.78 -16.22
N LEU A 543 13.42 26.77 -16.10
CA LEU A 543 14.86 26.96 -16.01
C LEU A 543 15.37 27.38 -17.40
N ALA A 544 15.80 28.65 -17.52
CA ALA A 544 16.22 29.18 -18.81
C ALA A 544 17.44 28.42 -19.35
N ARG A 545 17.37 28.00 -20.62
CA ARG A 545 18.51 27.37 -21.29
C ARG A 545 19.49 28.43 -21.78
N THR A 546 20.29 28.97 -20.85
CA THR A 546 21.34 29.97 -21.14
C THR A 546 22.72 29.34 -21.04
N PRO A 547 23.75 29.93 -21.71
CA PRO A 547 25.13 29.46 -21.56
C PRO A 547 25.59 29.40 -20.10
N ARG A 548 25.12 30.34 -19.26
CA ARG A 548 25.43 30.40 -17.84
C ARG A 548 24.86 29.16 -17.11
N ASN A 549 23.58 28.85 -17.32
CA ASN A 549 22.94 27.70 -16.68
C ASN A 549 23.52 26.40 -17.20
N GLU A 550 23.77 26.27 -18.52
CA GLU A 550 24.40 25.07 -19.10
C GLU A 550 25.79 24.83 -18.50
N ASN A 551 26.62 25.86 -18.37
CA ASN A 551 27.95 25.73 -17.79
C ASN A 551 27.90 25.38 -16.30
N ALA A 552 26.98 25.97 -15.54
CA ALA A 552 26.78 25.65 -14.12
C ALA A 552 26.37 24.19 -13.92
N LEU A 553 25.44 23.66 -14.74
CA LEU A 553 25.02 22.27 -14.65
C LEU A 553 26.12 21.29 -15.11
N ARG A 554 26.86 21.61 -16.17
CA ARG A 554 27.99 20.78 -16.63
C ARG A 554 29.08 20.69 -15.57
N ALA A 555 29.42 21.79 -14.91
CA ALA A 555 30.40 21.81 -13.83
C ALA A 555 30.03 20.85 -12.68
N LEU A 556 28.73 20.75 -12.36
CA LEU A 556 28.23 19.83 -11.33
C LEU A 556 28.32 18.35 -11.75
N VAL A 557 28.13 18.05 -13.03
CA VAL A 557 28.21 16.67 -13.54
C VAL A 557 29.67 16.21 -13.67
N SER A 558 30.60 17.12 -13.95
CA SER A 558 32.02 16.83 -14.16
C SER A 558 32.86 16.85 -12.88
N SER A 559 32.28 17.25 -11.74
CA SER A 559 32.97 17.22 -10.44
C SER A 559 33.11 15.76 -9.98
N PRO A 560 34.35 15.26 -9.70
CA PRO A 560 34.62 13.86 -9.36
C PRO A 560 34.05 13.43 -8.00
#